data_359153c51ceb7df4c3fffc8960691f3c
#
_entry.id   359153c51ceb7df4c3fffc8960691f3c
#
_cell.length_a   1.000
_cell.length_b   1.000
_cell.length_c   1.000
_cell.angle_alpha   90.00
_cell.angle_beta   90.00
_cell.angle_gamma   90.00
#
_symmetry.space_group_name_H-M   'P 1'
#
loop_
_entity.id
_entity.type
_entity.pdbx_description
1 polymer ?
#
loop_
_entity_poly.entity_id
_entity_poly.type
_entity_poly.pdbx_seq_one_letter_code
_entity_poly.pdbx_strand_id
1 'polypeptide(L)'
;MGTLWNTYAFFVLYANIDNFDATKYTLEYDKLPVMDKWLLSKMNSVIKEVDDDLANYRIPEAARALQEFVDEMSNWYVRRGRERFWAKGMEQDKINAYMTLYTALVTISKVAAPMIPFMTEQIYRNLVCSIDANAPESVHLCDFPVADESMIDKKLEADMEAVLKTVVLGRACRNTANIKNRQPIATMFVKAPFALGEFYQEIIEDELNVKKVVFTDEVRDFTTYTFKPQLRTVGPKYGKQLGGIQKYLGSVDGNDAMDTLKAQGALTFDVDGTEVSLAEEDLLIDMKQKEGYVTEADNNVTVILDTNLTEELIEEGFMYEVISKVQTMRKDSGFEVMDHIKVYINGNDRVANVVKKNENAISVKVLADEIVYGASCDGAKNWNVNGEDVTIGVQKQ
;
A
#
# COMPACT_ATOMS: atom_id res chain seq x y z
N MET A 1 2.76 5.29 -20.04
CA MET A 1 2.35 6.58 -20.64
C MET A 1 1.10 7.15 -19.98
N GLY A 2 -0.01 6.42 -19.85
CA GLY A 2 -1.24 6.93 -19.21
C GLY A 2 -1.02 7.43 -17.78
N THR A 3 -0.23 6.73 -16.98
CA THR A 3 0.10 7.12 -15.59
C THR A 3 0.82 8.48 -15.56
N LEU A 4 1.84 8.68 -16.39
CA LEU A 4 2.56 9.97 -16.48
C LEU A 4 1.62 11.11 -16.86
N TRP A 5 0.77 10.90 -17.89
CA TRP A 5 -0.20 11.89 -18.32
C TRP A 5 -1.20 12.25 -17.21
N ASN A 6 -1.71 11.26 -16.50
CA ASN A 6 -2.64 11.49 -15.39
C ASN A 6 -1.99 12.26 -14.24
N THR A 7 -0.72 11.96 -13.92
CA THR A 7 0.05 12.69 -12.90
C THR A 7 0.27 14.14 -13.31
N TYR A 8 0.64 14.37 -14.56
CA TYR A 8 0.74 15.71 -15.13
C TYR A 8 -0.61 16.45 -15.12
N ALA A 9 -1.70 15.81 -15.55
CA ALA A 9 -3.03 16.42 -15.53
C ALA A 9 -3.50 16.79 -14.12
N PHE A 10 -3.19 15.94 -13.12
CA PHE A 10 -3.41 16.24 -11.71
C PHE A 10 -2.66 17.49 -11.28
N PHE A 11 -1.37 17.59 -11.61
CA PHE A 11 -0.55 18.76 -11.29
C PHE A 11 -1.15 20.03 -11.89
N VAL A 12 -1.44 20.02 -13.21
CA VAL A 12 -1.96 21.20 -13.94
C VAL A 12 -3.32 21.63 -13.38
N LEU A 13 -4.20 20.67 -13.05
CA LEU A 13 -5.52 20.99 -12.49
C LEU A 13 -5.39 21.84 -11.22
N TYR A 14 -4.61 21.38 -10.26
CA TYR A 14 -4.47 22.09 -8.97
C TYR A 14 -3.58 23.32 -9.07
N ALA A 15 -2.53 23.30 -9.89
CA ALA A 15 -1.71 24.47 -10.16
C ALA A 15 -2.53 25.64 -10.76
N ASN A 16 -3.49 25.34 -11.64
CA ASN A 16 -4.41 26.35 -12.19
C ASN A 16 -5.40 26.88 -11.14
N ILE A 17 -5.94 26.02 -10.28
CA ILE A 17 -6.85 26.43 -9.20
C ILE A 17 -6.13 27.38 -8.24
N ASP A 18 -4.89 27.07 -7.88
CA ASP A 18 -4.09 27.83 -6.91
C ASP A 18 -3.31 28.99 -7.57
N ASN A 19 -3.35 29.14 -8.90
CA ASN A 19 -2.52 30.09 -9.67
C ASN A 19 -1.03 29.91 -9.36
N PHE A 20 -0.58 28.66 -9.23
CA PHE A 20 0.80 28.32 -8.91
C PHE A 20 1.74 28.66 -10.08
N ASP A 21 2.83 29.35 -9.78
CA ASP A 21 3.88 29.72 -10.72
C ASP A 21 5.23 29.31 -10.15
N ALA A 22 5.83 28.26 -10.71
CA ALA A 22 7.07 27.68 -10.23
C ALA A 22 8.25 28.66 -10.23
N THR A 23 8.23 29.71 -11.07
CA THR A 23 9.29 30.73 -11.12
C THR A 23 9.36 31.61 -9.88
N LYS A 24 8.29 31.63 -9.08
CA LYS A 24 8.19 32.45 -7.85
C LYS A 24 8.73 31.76 -6.60
N TYR A 25 9.05 30.46 -6.69
CA TYR A 25 9.46 29.67 -5.55
C TYR A 25 10.80 28.99 -5.81
N THR A 26 11.50 28.67 -4.73
CA THR A 26 12.77 27.94 -4.78
C THR A 26 12.60 26.64 -3.98
N LEU A 27 13.05 25.53 -4.53
CA LEU A 27 13.07 24.25 -3.84
C LEU A 27 14.26 24.24 -2.86
N GLU A 28 13.97 24.21 -1.56
CA GLU A 28 14.98 24.17 -0.48
C GLU A 28 15.05 22.75 0.07
N TYR A 29 15.96 21.92 -0.45
CA TYR A 29 16.05 20.49 -0.17
C TYR A 29 16.08 20.17 1.34
N ASP A 30 16.82 20.91 2.14
CA ASP A 30 16.95 20.67 3.58
C ASP A 30 15.62 20.81 4.34
N LYS A 31 14.72 21.64 3.84
CA LYS A 31 13.40 21.91 4.45
C LYS A 31 12.29 20.98 3.96
N LEU A 32 12.59 20.07 3.03
CA LEU A 32 11.59 19.18 2.46
C LEU A 32 11.20 18.08 3.44
N PRO A 33 9.92 17.70 3.48
CA PRO A 33 9.46 16.46 4.10
C PRO A 33 10.12 15.21 3.53
N VAL A 34 10.10 14.14 4.31
CA VAL A 34 10.75 12.85 3.93
C VAL A 34 10.27 12.32 2.57
N MET A 35 8.96 12.39 2.28
CA MET A 35 8.41 11.93 1.02
C MET A 35 8.89 12.76 -0.18
N ASP A 36 9.07 14.06 -0.01
CA ASP A 36 9.60 14.93 -1.07
C ASP A 36 11.07 14.58 -1.35
N LYS A 37 11.87 14.41 -0.29
CA LYS A 37 13.27 13.96 -0.40
C LYS A 37 13.38 12.59 -1.06
N TRP A 38 12.48 11.66 -0.71
CA TRP A 38 12.44 10.35 -1.34
C TRP A 38 12.18 10.44 -2.84
N LEU A 39 11.19 11.23 -3.29
CA LEU A 39 10.91 11.36 -4.72
C LEU A 39 12.09 11.96 -5.49
N LEU A 40 12.75 12.98 -4.92
CA LEU A 40 13.91 13.61 -5.54
C LEU A 40 15.14 12.69 -5.55
N SER A 41 15.35 11.91 -4.50
CA SER A 41 16.40 10.88 -4.45
C SER A 41 16.18 9.83 -5.53
N LYS A 42 14.99 9.24 -5.61
CA LYS A 42 14.63 8.27 -6.65
C LYS A 42 14.77 8.85 -8.05
N MET A 43 14.34 10.10 -8.27
CA MET A 43 14.49 10.79 -9.54
C MET A 43 15.98 10.85 -9.97
N ASN A 44 16.86 11.27 -9.06
CA ASN A 44 18.30 11.36 -9.36
C ASN A 44 18.94 9.98 -9.57
N SER A 45 18.50 8.96 -8.83
CA SER A 45 18.94 7.57 -9.05
C SER A 45 18.52 7.07 -10.43
N VAL A 46 17.28 7.35 -10.85
CA VAL A 46 16.78 6.95 -12.18
C VAL A 46 17.46 7.71 -13.31
N ILE A 47 17.78 9.00 -13.15
CA ILE A 47 18.56 9.75 -14.15
C ILE A 47 19.88 9.05 -14.39
N LYS A 48 20.61 8.69 -13.33
CA LYS A 48 21.91 8.01 -13.40
C LYS A 48 21.81 6.63 -14.05
N GLU A 49 20.80 5.85 -13.68
CA GLU A 49 20.55 4.52 -14.24
C GLU A 49 20.22 4.58 -15.72
N VAL A 50 19.29 5.48 -16.11
CA VAL A 50 18.85 5.65 -17.51
C VAL A 50 20.01 6.16 -18.37
N ASP A 51 20.82 7.09 -17.89
CA ASP A 51 22.00 7.59 -18.62
C ASP A 51 23.00 6.47 -18.90
N ASP A 52 23.34 5.65 -17.87
CA ASP A 52 24.22 4.49 -18.02
C ASP A 52 23.62 3.44 -18.97
N ASP A 53 22.33 3.12 -18.83
CA ASP A 53 21.65 2.18 -19.70
C ASP A 53 21.65 2.63 -21.16
N LEU A 54 21.34 3.90 -21.43
CA LEU A 54 21.36 4.43 -22.78
C LEU A 54 22.78 4.47 -23.38
N ALA A 55 23.79 4.84 -22.58
CA ALA A 55 25.18 4.82 -23.00
C ALA A 55 25.67 3.39 -23.37
N ASN A 56 25.07 2.36 -22.77
CA ASN A 56 25.38 0.96 -23.02
C ASN A 56 24.38 0.25 -23.94
N TYR A 57 23.50 1.00 -24.62
CA TYR A 57 22.47 0.48 -25.54
C TYR A 57 21.44 -0.46 -24.88
N ARG A 58 21.24 -0.37 -23.55
CA ARG A 58 20.25 -1.14 -22.77
C ARG A 58 18.91 -0.40 -22.72
N ILE A 59 18.31 -0.15 -23.88
CA ILE A 59 17.11 0.65 -24.02
C ILE A 59 15.88 0.06 -23.27
N PRO A 60 15.65 -1.27 -23.29
CA PRO A 60 14.54 -1.85 -22.52
C PRO A 60 14.68 -1.67 -21.01
N GLU A 61 15.88 -1.69 -20.47
CA GLU A 61 16.22 -1.47 -19.07
C GLU A 61 15.89 -0.01 -18.69
N ALA A 62 16.43 0.93 -19.44
CA ALA A 62 16.13 2.36 -19.28
C ALA A 62 14.63 2.65 -19.30
N ALA A 63 13.87 2.02 -20.22
CA ALA A 63 12.43 2.19 -20.31
C ALA A 63 11.69 1.63 -19.08
N ARG A 64 12.15 0.50 -18.51
CA ARG A 64 11.60 -0.07 -17.28
C ARG A 64 11.87 0.81 -16.06
N ALA A 65 13.09 1.30 -15.88
CA ALA A 65 13.44 2.22 -14.80
C ALA A 65 12.56 3.48 -14.82
N LEU A 66 12.33 4.05 -16.01
CA LEU A 66 11.41 5.18 -16.18
C LEU A 66 9.96 4.84 -15.83
N GLN A 67 9.49 3.66 -16.24
CA GLN A 67 8.13 3.21 -15.93
C GLN A 67 7.94 3.03 -14.43
N GLU A 68 8.88 2.37 -13.76
CA GLU A 68 8.84 2.14 -12.30
C GLU A 68 8.83 3.47 -11.55
N PHE A 69 9.69 4.41 -11.91
CA PHE A 69 9.68 5.74 -11.31
C PHE A 69 8.35 6.48 -11.50
N VAL A 70 7.78 6.46 -12.70
CA VAL A 70 6.48 7.09 -12.98
C VAL A 70 5.36 6.45 -12.15
N ASP A 71 5.38 5.13 -11.98
CA ASP A 71 4.41 4.41 -11.18
C ASP A 71 4.57 4.73 -9.68
N GLU A 72 5.80 4.81 -9.17
CA GLU A 72 6.08 5.23 -7.79
C GLU A 72 5.67 6.70 -7.56
N MET A 73 6.03 7.61 -8.45
CA MET A 73 5.63 9.02 -8.37
C MET A 73 4.10 9.18 -8.32
N SER A 74 3.37 8.46 -9.16
CA SER A 74 1.90 8.52 -9.20
C SER A 74 1.23 7.86 -8.01
N ASN A 75 1.60 6.58 -7.74
CA ASN A 75 0.87 5.72 -6.80
C ASN A 75 1.31 5.89 -5.35
N TRP A 76 2.50 6.43 -5.12
CA TRP A 76 3.03 6.63 -3.77
C TRP A 76 3.16 8.11 -3.42
N TYR A 77 3.83 8.89 -4.21
CA TYR A 77 3.99 10.31 -3.90
C TYR A 77 2.68 11.10 -4.08
N VAL A 78 2.12 11.11 -5.31
CA VAL A 78 0.94 11.94 -5.61
C VAL A 78 -0.29 11.44 -4.87
N ARG A 79 -0.56 10.12 -4.87
CA ARG A 79 -1.75 9.58 -4.23
C ARG A 79 -1.75 9.83 -2.71
N ARG A 80 -0.62 9.67 -2.04
CA ARG A 80 -0.51 9.95 -0.60
C ARG A 80 -0.48 11.43 -0.29
N GLY A 81 0.16 12.23 -1.13
CA GLY A 81 0.29 13.67 -0.97
C GLY A 81 -0.93 14.49 -1.39
N ARG A 82 -2.03 13.87 -1.83
CA ARG A 82 -3.19 14.60 -2.40
C ARG A 82 -3.73 15.69 -1.50
N GLU A 83 -3.83 15.45 -0.21
CA GLU A 83 -4.37 16.39 0.76
C GLU A 83 -3.55 17.67 0.84
N ARG A 84 -2.24 17.60 0.58
CA ARG A 84 -1.36 18.76 0.51
C ARG A 84 -1.74 19.71 -0.63
N PHE A 85 -2.14 19.15 -1.80
CA PHE A 85 -2.59 19.93 -2.96
C PHE A 85 -3.99 20.50 -2.75
N TRP A 86 -4.83 19.88 -1.91
CA TRP A 86 -6.20 20.34 -1.59
C TRP A 86 -6.25 21.32 -0.42
N ALA A 87 -5.18 21.44 0.36
CA ALA A 87 -5.11 22.33 1.50
C ALA A 87 -5.45 23.79 1.10
N LYS A 88 -6.10 24.51 1.98
CA LYS A 88 -6.41 25.93 1.74
C LYS A 88 -5.16 26.80 1.89
N GLY A 89 -5.03 27.81 1.03
CA GLY A 89 -3.89 28.72 1.05
C GLY A 89 -2.64 28.11 0.39
N MET A 90 -1.53 28.85 0.44
CA MET A 90 -0.22 28.46 -0.12
C MET A 90 0.83 28.40 1.00
N GLU A 91 0.58 27.52 1.98
CA GLU A 91 1.52 27.25 3.06
C GLU A 91 2.77 26.53 2.53
N GLN A 92 3.86 26.58 3.29
CA GLN A 92 5.16 26.05 2.85
C GLN A 92 5.12 24.57 2.45
N ASP A 93 4.34 23.74 3.14
CA ASP A 93 4.20 22.32 2.81
C ASP A 93 3.54 22.11 1.42
N LYS A 94 2.52 22.91 1.11
CA LYS A 94 1.87 22.88 -0.22
C LYS A 94 2.83 23.37 -1.31
N ILE A 95 3.60 24.43 -1.05
CA ILE A 95 4.64 24.93 -1.97
C ILE A 95 5.69 23.84 -2.21
N ASN A 96 6.15 23.18 -1.16
CA ASN A 96 7.10 22.06 -1.27
C ASN A 96 6.55 20.94 -2.15
N ALA A 97 5.28 20.57 -1.96
CA ALA A 97 4.63 19.54 -2.77
C ALA A 97 4.57 19.93 -4.26
N TYR A 98 4.16 21.16 -4.56
CA TYR A 98 4.14 21.68 -5.93
C TYR A 98 5.53 21.71 -6.55
N MET A 99 6.52 22.28 -5.85
CA MET A 99 7.88 22.41 -6.37
C MET A 99 8.53 21.04 -6.60
N THR A 100 8.33 20.10 -5.69
CA THR A 100 8.85 18.74 -5.82
C THR A 100 8.24 18.02 -7.03
N LEU A 101 6.91 18.06 -7.17
CA LEU A 101 6.23 17.41 -8.29
C LEU A 101 6.52 18.09 -9.64
N TYR A 102 6.59 19.44 -9.66
CA TYR A 102 7.02 20.21 -10.82
C TYR A 102 8.42 19.79 -11.27
N THR A 103 9.39 19.77 -10.35
CA THR A 103 10.76 19.37 -10.64
C THR A 103 10.81 17.94 -11.19
N ALA A 104 10.08 17.01 -10.57
CA ALA A 104 10.03 15.62 -11.03
C ALA A 104 9.42 15.51 -12.44
N LEU A 105 8.30 16.18 -12.70
CA LEU A 105 7.63 16.14 -14.02
C LEU A 105 8.47 16.76 -15.13
N VAL A 106 9.11 17.89 -14.90
CA VAL A 106 9.98 18.54 -15.88
C VAL A 106 11.21 17.70 -16.16
N THR A 107 11.86 17.18 -15.10
CA THR A 107 13.08 16.38 -15.24
C THR A 107 12.79 15.06 -15.95
N ILE A 108 11.76 14.32 -15.52
CA ILE A 108 11.41 13.05 -16.16
C ILE A 108 10.97 13.24 -17.63
N SER A 109 10.37 14.39 -17.96
CA SER A 109 10.05 14.72 -19.36
C SER A 109 11.31 14.87 -20.22
N LYS A 110 12.38 15.46 -19.69
CA LYS A 110 13.66 15.55 -20.39
C LYS A 110 14.32 14.19 -20.56
N VAL A 111 14.34 13.38 -19.48
CA VAL A 111 14.94 12.03 -19.50
C VAL A 111 14.20 11.10 -20.47
N ALA A 112 12.88 11.16 -20.48
CA ALA A 112 12.03 10.31 -21.32
C ALA A 112 11.84 10.80 -22.76
N ALA A 113 12.28 12.01 -23.08
CA ALA A 113 12.09 12.63 -24.41
C ALA A 113 12.57 11.75 -25.59
N PRO A 114 13.71 11.03 -25.50
CA PRO A 114 14.13 10.16 -26.59
C PRO A 114 13.17 8.98 -26.85
N MET A 115 12.40 8.55 -25.86
CA MET A 115 11.52 7.38 -25.94
C MET A 115 10.06 7.73 -26.22
N ILE A 116 9.55 8.84 -25.65
CA ILE A 116 8.16 9.30 -25.80
C ILE A 116 8.07 10.78 -26.19
N PRO A 117 8.64 11.15 -27.37
CA PRO A 117 8.93 12.55 -27.74
C PRO A 117 7.70 13.46 -27.72
N PHE A 118 6.54 13.00 -28.18
CA PHE A 118 5.36 13.85 -28.31
C PHE A 118 4.71 14.21 -26.97
N MET A 119 4.65 13.24 -26.05
CA MET A 119 4.06 13.46 -24.74
C MET A 119 4.96 14.36 -23.89
N THR A 120 6.25 14.11 -23.91
CA THR A 120 7.23 14.90 -23.15
C THR A 120 7.34 16.33 -23.67
N GLU A 121 7.26 16.52 -24.97
CA GLU A 121 7.18 17.86 -25.57
C GLU A 121 5.96 18.63 -25.06
N GLN A 122 4.78 17.98 -25.06
CA GLN A 122 3.55 18.64 -24.61
C GLN A 122 3.64 19.02 -23.12
N ILE A 123 4.15 18.12 -22.27
CA ILE A 123 4.34 18.37 -20.83
C ILE A 123 5.32 19.52 -20.63
N TYR A 124 6.48 19.46 -21.27
CA TYR A 124 7.52 20.48 -21.14
C TYR A 124 7.02 21.87 -21.58
N ARG A 125 6.40 21.97 -22.74
CA ARG A 125 5.87 23.24 -23.23
C ARG A 125 4.84 23.85 -22.30
N ASN A 126 3.96 23.02 -21.74
CA ASN A 126 2.95 23.50 -20.80
C ASN A 126 3.54 23.89 -19.44
N LEU A 127 4.52 23.14 -18.94
CA LEU A 127 5.06 23.39 -17.60
C LEU A 127 6.17 24.43 -17.58
N VAL A 128 6.96 24.53 -18.66
CA VAL A 128 8.15 25.38 -18.69
C VAL A 128 7.96 26.57 -19.63
N CYS A 129 7.71 26.33 -20.93
CA CYS A 129 7.63 27.42 -21.89
C CYS A 129 6.47 28.38 -21.63
N SER A 130 5.41 27.94 -20.93
CA SER A 130 4.26 28.80 -20.59
C SER A 130 4.58 29.86 -19.53
N ILE A 131 5.62 29.63 -18.72
CA ILE A 131 5.97 30.49 -17.56
C ILE A 131 7.37 31.10 -17.68
N ASP A 132 8.26 30.55 -18.50
CA ASP A 132 9.61 31.03 -18.74
C ASP A 132 9.87 31.23 -20.25
N ALA A 133 9.84 32.47 -20.69
CA ALA A 133 10.10 32.85 -22.09
C ALA A 133 11.57 32.66 -22.53
N ASN A 134 12.50 32.45 -21.59
CA ASN A 134 13.92 32.24 -21.90
C ASN A 134 14.29 30.78 -21.96
N ALA A 135 13.38 29.88 -21.58
CA ALA A 135 13.60 28.44 -21.67
C ALA A 135 13.71 27.99 -23.14
N PRO A 136 14.45 26.89 -23.43
CA PRO A 136 14.43 26.27 -24.76
C PRO A 136 12.98 26.04 -25.23
N GLU A 137 12.68 26.33 -26.48
CA GLU A 137 11.30 26.24 -27.04
C GLU A 137 10.76 24.81 -27.16
N SER A 138 11.63 23.83 -27.01
CA SER A 138 11.31 22.38 -27.07
C SER A 138 12.13 21.60 -26.06
N VAL A 139 11.54 20.51 -25.51
CA VAL A 139 12.24 19.56 -24.65
C VAL A 139 13.46 18.95 -25.37
N HIS A 140 13.39 18.81 -26.69
CA HIS A 140 14.43 18.23 -27.53
C HIS A 140 15.64 19.15 -27.77
N LEU A 141 15.55 20.41 -27.34
CA LEU A 141 16.65 21.37 -27.34
C LEU A 141 17.30 21.51 -25.95
N CYS A 142 16.78 20.79 -24.97
CA CYS A 142 17.37 20.74 -23.64
C CYS A 142 18.51 19.72 -23.58
N ASP A 143 19.50 20.00 -22.74
CA ASP A 143 20.48 19.00 -22.36
C ASP A 143 19.80 17.85 -21.59
N PHE A 144 20.38 16.63 -21.75
CA PHE A 144 19.96 15.50 -20.93
C PHE A 144 20.30 15.79 -19.46
N PRO A 145 19.35 15.54 -18.51
CA PRO A 145 19.59 15.85 -17.12
C PRO A 145 20.78 15.11 -16.52
N VAL A 146 21.56 15.79 -15.72
CA VAL A 146 22.63 15.20 -14.92
C VAL A 146 22.13 14.96 -13.52
N ALA A 147 22.38 13.77 -12.98
CA ALA A 147 21.99 13.42 -11.61
C ALA A 147 22.74 14.27 -10.58
N ASP A 148 22.02 14.85 -9.64
CA ASP A 148 22.62 15.45 -8.46
C ASP A 148 22.84 14.36 -7.39
N GLU A 149 24.07 13.87 -7.30
CA GLU A 149 24.43 12.80 -6.36
C GLU A 149 24.25 13.21 -4.89
N SER A 150 24.27 14.51 -4.58
CA SER A 150 24.06 15.00 -3.22
C SER A 150 22.62 14.80 -2.73
N MET A 151 21.65 14.64 -3.65
CA MET A 151 20.25 14.36 -3.34
C MET A 151 19.96 12.86 -3.26
N ILE A 152 20.90 11.97 -3.61
CA ILE A 152 20.68 10.53 -3.58
C ILE A 152 20.89 10.00 -2.17
N ASP A 153 19.81 9.60 -1.52
CA ASP A 153 19.82 8.93 -0.21
C ASP A 153 19.41 7.45 -0.39
N LYS A 154 20.42 6.58 -0.53
CA LYS A 154 20.22 5.14 -0.73
C LYS A 154 19.56 4.45 0.46
N LYS A 155 19.72 4.98 1.68
CA LYS A 155 19.05 4.44 2.84
C LYS A 155 17.55 4.75 2.79
N LEU A 156 17.20 5.98 2.48
CA LEU A 156 15.81 6.42 2.33
C LEU A 156 15.09 5.62 1.20
N GLU A 157 15.78 5.42 0.07
CA GLU A 157 15.24 4.60 -1.03
C GLU A 157 15.01 3.16 -0.60
N ALA A 158 15.98 2.53 0.10
CA ALA A 158 15.86 1.15 0.58
C ALA A 158 14.76 1.00 1.66
N ASP A 159 14.63 1.95 2.58
CA ASP A 159 13.58 1.95 3.59
C ASP A 159 12.19 2.04 2.93
N MET A 160 12.02 2.90 1.93
CA MET A 160 10.76 2.98 1.18
C MET A 160 10.49 1.74 0.32
N GLU A 161 11.50 1.13 -0.28
CA GLU A 161 11.34 -0.14 -0.99
C GLU A 161 10.86 -1.25 -0.04
N ALA A 162 11.39 -1.28 1.18
CA ALA A 162 10.93 -2.18 2.22
C ALA A 162 9.46 -1.93 2.61
N VAL A 163 9.03 -0.66 2.68
CA VAL A 163 7.62 -0.29 2.87
C VAL A 163 6.76 -0.83 1.72
N LEU A 164 7.16 -0.56 0.47
CA LEU A 164 6.41 -1.00 -0.70
C LEU A 164 6.23 -2.52 -0.70
N LYS A 165 7.29 -3.25 -0.45
CA LYS A 165 7.28 -4.72 -0.36
C LYS A 165 6.36 -5.22 0.75
N THR A 166 6.44 -4.63 1.94
CA THR A 166 5.59 -4.98 3.08
C THR A 166 4.10 -4.73 2.76
N VAL A 167 3.79 -3.62 2.10
CA VAL A 167 2.42 -3.29 1.69
C VAL A 167 1.88 -4.27 0.63
N VAL A 168 2.71 -4.71 -0.31
CA VAL A 168 2.32 -5.73 -1.30
C VAL A 168 1.95 -7.04 -0.61
N LEU A 169 2.78 -7.52 0.32
CA LEU A 169 2.49 -8.73 1.10
C LEU A 169 1.27 -8.57 2.00
N GLY A 170 1.10 -7.41 2.66
CA GLY A 170 -0.08 -7.13 3.46
C GLY A 170 -1.38 -7.12 2.65
N ARG A 171 -1.35 -6.62 1.42
CA ARG A 171 -2.48 -6.73 0.48
C ARG A 171 -2.75 -8.17 0.06
N ALA A 172 -1.70 -8.98 -0.14
CA ALA A 172 -1.84 -10.41 -0.40
C ALA A 172 -2.51 -11.11 0.78
N CYS A 173 -2.09 -10.86 2.03
CA CYS A 173 -2.75 -11.36 3.23
C CYS A 173 -4.24 -10.99 3.27
N ARG A 174 -4.60 -9.74 2.97
CA ARG A 174 -6.00 -9.31 2.92
C ARG A 174 -6.81 -10.05 1.87
N ASN A 175 -6.24 -10.27 0.69
CA ASN A 175 -6.88 -11.01 -0.38
C ASN A 175 -7.09 -12.48 0.01
N THR A 176 -6.08 -13.13 0.59
CA THR A 176 -6.16 -14.51 1.09
C THR A 176 -7.20 -14.63 2.20
N ALA A 177 -7.29 -13.64 3.11
CA ALA A 177 -8.30 -13.56 4.16
C ALA A 177 -9.69 -13.14 3.66
N ASN A 178 -9.83 -12.72 2.39
CA ASN A 178 -11.03 -12.12 1.83
C ASN A 178 -11.56 -10.90 2.64
N ILE A 179 -10.64 -10.10 3.16
CA ILE A 179 -10.94 -8.88 3.94
C ILE A 179 -10.71 -7.65 3.07
N LYS A 180 -11.75 -6.87 2.84
CA LYS A 180 -11.67 -5.63 2.05
C LYS A 180 -10.69 -4.63 2.69
N ASN A 181 -10.00 -3.85 1.87
CA ASN A 181 -9.04 -2.84 2.39
C ASN A 181 -9.70 -1.76 3.28
N ARG A 182 -10.99 -1.49 3.11
CA ARG A 182 -11.76 -0.57 3.95
C ARG A 182 -12.14 -1.13 5.32
N GLN A 183 -12.00 -2.45 5.52
CA GLN A 183 -12.16 -3.04 6.84
C GLN A 183 -10.89 -2.83 7.65
N PRO A 184 -10.90 -2.02 8.72
CA PRO A 184 -9.73 -1.87 9.58
C PRO A 184 -9.38 -3.19 10.26
N ILE A 185 -8.09 -3.40 10.49
CA ILE A 185 -7.53 -4.55 11.19
C ILE A 185 -6.75 -4.05 12.40
N ALA A 186 -6.78 -4.80 13.51
CA ALA A 186 -6.12 -4.39 14.74
C ALA A 186 -4.61 -4.36 14.58
N THR A 187 -4.00 -5.48 14.17
CA THR A 187 -2.55 -5.64 14.18
C THR A 187 -2.06 -6.40 12.95
N MET A 188 -0.92 -5.98 12.45
CA MET A 188 -0.13 -6.70 11.48
C MET A 188 1.28 -6.90 12.05
N PHE A 189 1.79 -8.12 11.97
CA PHE A 189 3.14 -8.43 12.38
C PHE A 189 4.03 -8.60 11.15
N VAL A 190 5.26 -8.11 11.25
CA VAL A 190 6.25 -8.18 10.18
C VAL A 190 7.53 -8.78 10.72
N LYS A 191 7.96 -9.88 10.11
CA LYS A 191 9.30 -10.44 10.31
C LYS A 191 10.13 -10.09 9.08
N ALA A 192 11.21 -9.36 9.28
CA ALA A 192 12.09 -8.91 8.22
C ALA A 192 13.52 -8.72 8.73
N PRO A 193 14.55 -8.77 7.86
CA PRO A 193 15.94 -8.49 8.23
C PRO A 193 16.22 -6.99 8.45
N PHE A 194 15.19 -6.17 8.48
CA PHE A 194 15.26 -4.72 8.69
C PHE A 194 14.21 -4.29 9.72
N ALA A 195 14.46 -3.17 10.38
CA ALA A 195 13.49 -2.47 11.22
C ALA A 195 13.24 -1.08 10.63
N LEU A 196 11.98 -0.74 10.44
CA LEU A 196 11.56 0.55 9.92
C LEU A 196 11.18 1.49 11.08
N GLY A 197 11.60 2.75 10.98
CA GLY A 197 11.20 3.80 11.93
C GLY A 197 9.69 4.09 11.88
N GLU A 198 9.20 4.81 12.89
CA GLU A 198 7.77 5.13 13.08
C GLU A 198 7.13 5.73 11.83
N PHE A 199 7.76 6.70 11.19
CA PHE A 199 7.29 7.30 9.94
C PHE A 199 6.93 6.26 8.85
N TYR A 200 7.76 5.25 8.67
CA TYR A 200 7.52 4.20 7.67
C TYR A 200 6.44 3.21 8.12
N GLN A 201 6.34 2.96 9.43
CA GLN A 201 5.26 2.13 9.99
C GLN A 201 3.90 2.80 9.77
N GLU A 202 3.78 4.10 10.01
CA GLU A 202 2.57 4.88 9.74
C GLU A 202 2.15 4.78 8.25
N ILE A 203 3.12 4.80 7.32
CA ILE A 203 2.82 4.60 5.90
C ILE A 203 2.17 3.23 5.66
N ILE A 204 2.71 2.17 6.26
CA ILE A 204 2.18 0.81 6.12
C ILE A 204 0.79 0.69 6.76
N GLU A 205 0.60 1.28 7.94
CA GLU A 205 -0.67 1.31 8.68
C GLU A 205 -1.77 1.96 7.85
N ASP A 206 -1.50 3.13 7.28
CA ASP A 206 -2.43 3.85 6.41
C ASP A 206 -2.77 3.07 5.14
N GLU A 207 -1.75 2.54 4.45
CA GLU A 207 -1.93 1.84 3.16
C GLU A 207 -2.73 0.55 3.31
N LEU A 208 -2.57 -0.11 4.43
CA LEU A 208 -3.22 -1.38 4.73
C LEU A 208 -4.45 -1.22 5.63
N ASN A 209 -4.77 -0.01 6.10
CA ASN A 209 -5.82 0.24 7.06
C ASN A 209 -5.69 -0.71 8.28
N VAL A 210 -4.51 -0.70 8.89
CA VAL A 210 -4.15 -1.47 10.07
C VAL A 210 -3.88 -0.49 11.22
N LYS A 211 -4.37 -0.76 12.42
CA LYS A 211 -4.18 0.15 13.57
C LYS A 211 -2.77 0.14 14.10
N LYS A 212 -2.06 -0.99 13.95
CA LYS A 212 -0.70 -1.14 14.45
C LYS A 212 0.12 -2.14 13.62
N VAL A 213 1.33 -1.72 13.23
CA VAL A 213 2.35 -2.60 12.67
C VAL A 213 3.37 -2.95 13.76
N VAL A 214 3.70 -4.22 13.91
CA VAL A 214 4.65 -4.71 14.91
C VAL A 214 5.74 -5.52 14.22
N PHE A 215 7.00 -5.05 14.30
CA PHE A 215 8.14 -5.85 13.85
C PHE A 215 8.51 -6.88 14.92
N THR A 216 8.65 -8.14 14.51
CA THR A 216 8.97 -9.27 15.41
C THR A 216 9.85 -10.28 14.73
N ASP A 217 10.76 -10.87 15.50
CA ASP A 217 11.57 -12.00 15.05
C ASP A 217 10.86 -13.34 15.25
N GLU A 218 9.84 -13.37 16.11
CA GLU A 218 9.12 -14.59 16.49
C GLU A 218 7.82 -14.70 15.70
N VAL A 219 7.70 -15.77 14.90
CA VAL A 219 6.47 -16.14 14.18
C VAL A 219 5.75 -17.33 14.81
N ARG A 220 6.31 -17.89 15.90
CA ARG A 220 5.80 -19.09 16.58
C ARG A 220 4.35 -18.94 17.05
N ASP A 221 3.97 -17.73 17.47
CA ASP A 221 2.62 -17.48 17.97
C ASP A 221 1.55 -17.53 16.88
N PHE A 222 1.94 -17.43 15.62
CA PHE A 222 1.04 -17.31 14.47
C PHE A 222 1.02 -18.55 13.57
N THR A 223 1.96 -19.48 13.76
CA THR A 223 2.08 -20.69 12.98
C THR A 223 2.12 -21.92 13.86
N THR A 224 1.70 -23.03 13.32
CA THR A 224 1.89 -24.35 13.96
C THR A 224 2.42 -25.32 12.92
N TYR A 225 3.25 -26.26 13.34
CA TYR A 225 3.73 -27.32 12.47
C TYR A 225 2.86 -28.56 12.63
N THR A 226 2.65 -29.29 11.54
CA THR A 226 2.04 -30.60 11.55
C THR A 226 2.99 -31.59 10.91
N PHE A 227 3.09 -32.75 11.51
CA PHE A 227 4.01 -33.81 11.12
C PHE A 227 3.27 -35.03 10.62
N LYS A 228 3.77 -35.63 9.55
CA LYS A 228 3.34 -36.93 9.07
C LYS A 228 4.58 -37.79 8.82
N PRO A 229 4.54 -39.10 9.10
CA PRO A 229 5.67 -39.96 8.80
C PRO A 229 5.90 -40.05 7.29
N GLN A 230 7.16 -39.92 6.84
CA GLN A 230 7.56 -40.21 5.49
C GLN A 230 7.58 -41.73 5.30
N LEU A 231 6.56 -42.29 4.68
CA LEU A 231 6.37 -43.75 4.59
C LEU A 231 7.55 -44.47 3.93
N ARG A 232 8.26 -43.82 3.02
CA ARG A 232 9.40 -44.39 2.31
C ARG A 232 10.59 -44.67 3.23
N THR A 233 10.83 -43.84 4.24
CA THR A 233 11.93 -43.97 5.18
C THR A 233 11.53 -44.63 6.48
N VAL A 234 10.32 -44.31 7.01
CA VAL A 234 9.78 -44.85 8.27
C VAL A 234 9.24 -46.28 8.11
N GLY A 235 8.66 -46.62 6.98
CA GLY A 235 8.07 -47.95 6.74
C GLY A 235 9.07 -49.11 6.93
N PRO A 236 10.28 -49.05 6.35
CA PRO A 236 11.30 -50.08 6.55
C PRO A 236 11.85 -50.15 7.97
N LYS A 237 11.89 -49.01 8.70
CA LYS A 237 12.44 -48.92 10.07
C LYS A 237 11.39 -49.37 11.13
N TYR A 238 10.13 -48.92 10.99
CA TYR A 238 9.10 -48.98 12.03
C TYR A 238 7.72 -49.39 11.49
N GLY A 239 7.63 -50.26 10.48
CA GLY A 239 6.38 -50.57 9.80
C GLY A 239 5.25 -51.07 10.72
N LYS A 240 5.57 -51.81 11.80
CA LYS A 240 4.57 -52.29 12.79
C LYS A 240 4.06 -51.17 13.71
N GLN A 241 4.86 -50.14 13.94
CA GLN A 241 4.55 -49.00 14.79
C GLN A 241 3.94 -47.81 14.06
N LEU A 242 3.74 -47.90 12.75
CA LEU A 242 3.29 -46.78 11.89
C LEU A 242 2.00 -46.14 12.39
N GLY A 243 1.02 -46.93 12.88
CA GLY A 243 -0.22 -46.43 13.45
C GLY A 243 -0.02 -45.59 14.72
N GLY A 244 0.86 -46.09 15.63
CA GLY A 244 1.23 -45.37 16.83
C GLY A 244 2.03 -44.08 16.54
N ILE A 245 2.95 -44.13 15.58
CA ILE A 245 3.70 -42.98 15.10
C ILE A 245 2.77 -41.89 14.55
N GLN A 246 1.81 -42.27 13.71
CA GLN A 246 0.83 -41.33 13.16
C GLN A 246 -0.03 -40.69 14.24
N LYS A 247 -0.44 -41.48 15.24
CA LYS A 247 -1.22 -41.00 16.40
C LYS A 247 -0.42 -40.00 17.22
N TYR A 248 0.83 -40.34 17.55
CA TYR A 248 1.72 -39.43 18.29
C TYR A 248 1.94 -38.12 17.57
N LEU A 249 2.36 -38.17 16.29
CA LEU A 249 2.61 -36.98 15.45
C LEU A 249 1.36 -36.11 15.24
N GLY A 250 0.17 -36.72 15.31
CA GLY A 250 -1.11 -35.98 15.24
C GLY A 250 -1.55 -35.37 16.58
N SER A 251 -0.94 -35.74 17.69
CA SER A 251 -1.31 -35.28 19.05
C SER A 251 -0.27 -34.36 19.72
N VAL A 252 0.97 -34.36 19.22
CA VAL A 252 2.05 -33.53 19.78
C VAL A 252 1.85 -32.06 19.37
N ASP A 253 2.23 -31.14 20.28
CA ASP A 253 2.32 -29.71 19.89
C ASP A 253 3.36 -29.53 18.77
N GLY A 254 2.91 -29.02 17.63
CA GLY A 254 3.74 -28.94 16.45
C GLY A 254 4.94 -28.00 16.61
N ASN A 255 4.80 -26.93 17.40
CA ASN A 255 5.88 -25.99 17.61
C ASN A 255 6.95 -26.57 18.58
N ASP A 256 6.52 -27.24 19.65
CA ASP A 256 7.42 -27.92 20.59
C ASP A 256 8.17 -29.07 19.89
N ALA A 257 7.47 -29.82 19.05
CA ALA A 257 8.08 -30.88 18.24
C ALA A 257 9.12 -30.33 17.25
N MET A 258 8.84 -29.21 16.61
CA MET A 258 9.79 -28.56 15.69
C MET A 258 11.03 -28.05 16.44
N ASP A 259 10.84 -27.43 17.61
CA ASP A 259 11.95 -26.97 18.42
C ASP A 259 12.83 -28.13 18.90
N THR A 260 12.20 -29.25 19.32
CA THR A 260 12.91 -30.48 19.69
C THR A 260 13.70 -31.04 18.51
N LEU A 261 13.07 -31.11 17.33
CA LEU A 261 13.72 -31.59 16.11
C LEU A 261 14.94 -30.74 15.75
N LYS A 262 14.85 -29.41 15.84
CA LYS A 262 15.96 -28.50 15.58
C LYS A 262 17.09 -28.59 16.61
N ALA A 263 16.72 -28.77 17.89
CA ALA A 263 17.69 -28.81 18.97
C ALA A 263 18.42 -30.18 19.07
N GLN A 264 17.72 -31.28 18.83
CA GLN A 264 18.19 -32.64 19.05
C GLN A 264 18.47 -33.42 17.75
N GLY A 265 18.02 -32.90 16.62
CA GLY A 265 18.17 -33.54 15.30
C GLY A 265 17.16 -34.67 15.03
N ALA A 266 16.37 -35.08 16.03
CA ALA A 266 15.34 -36.08 15.89
C ALA A 266 14.25 -35.94 16.97
N LEU A 267 13.03 -36.44 16.66
CA LEU A 267 11.95 -36.64 17.61
C LEU A 267 12.04 -38.09 18.16
N THR A 268 12.27 -38.25 19.46
CA THR A 268 12.34 -39.55 20.11
C THR A 268 11.17 -39.74 21.07
N PHE A 269 10.44 -40.84 20.91
CA PHE A 269 9.26 -41.18 21.71
C PHE A 269 9.00 -42.69 21.72
N ASP A 270 8.20 -43.17 22.66
CA ASP A 270 7.83 -44.58 22.77
C ASP A 270 6.52 -44.90 22.05
N VAL A 271 6.49 -45.99 21.31
CA VAL A 271 5.27 -46.54 20.71
C VAL A 271 5.19 -48.03 21.05
N ASP A 272 4.26 -48.38 21.91
CA ASP A 272 3.99 -49.76 22.36
C ASP A 272 5.25 -50.47 22.90
N GLY A 273 6.08 -49.77 23.69
CA GLY A 273 7.32 -50.26 24.26
C GLY A 273 8.51 -50.30 23.29
N THR A 274 8.38 -49.69 22.13
CA THR A 274 9.46 -49.53 21.14
C THR A 274 9.87 -48.06 21.07
N GLU A 275 11.13 -47.79 21.36
CA GLU A 275 11.69 -46.43 21.16
C GLU A 275 11.79 -46.11 19.65
N VAL A 276 11.12 -45.05 19.25
CA VAL A 276 11.10 -44.52 17.88
C VAL A 276 11.87 -43.23 17.83
N SER A 277 12.82 -43.11 16.90
CA SER A 277 13.56 -41.87 16.66
C SER A 277 13.43 -41.49 15.21
N LEU A 278 12.81 -40.31 14.94
CA LEU A 278 12.55 -39.80 13.61
C LEU A 278 13.36 -38.54 13.35
N ALA A 279 14.27 -38.61 12.42
CA ALA A 279 15.01 -37.43 11.92
C ALA A 279 14.12 -36.62 10.95
N GLU A 280 14.60 -35.43 10.55
CA GLU A 280 13.86 -34.55 9.62
C GLU A 280 13.51 -35.26 8.29
N GLU A 281 14.39 -36.09 7.78
CA GLU A 281 14.16 -36.91 6.56
C GLU A 281 13.07 -37.99 6.70
N ASP A 282 12.72 -38.34 7.94
CA ASP A 282 11.65 -39.32 8.26
C ASP A 282 10.27 -38.66 8.39
N LEU A 283 10.20 -37.34 8.26
CA LEU A 283 9.02 -36.52 8.50
C LEU A 283 8.62 -35.72 7.26
N LEU A 284 7.33 -35.69 6.99
CA LEU A 284 6.69 -34.71 6.15
C LEU A 284 6.21 -33.59 7.06
N ILE A 285 6.86 -32.43 6.96
CA ILE A 285 6.60 -31.28 7.83
C ILE A 285 5.82 -30.25 7.05
N ASP A 286 4.61 -29.97 7.52
CA ASP A 286 3.71 -28.94 6.98
C ASP A 286 3.59 -27.81 7.99
N MET A 287 3.80 -26.56 7.56
CA MET A 287 3.54 -25.37 8.38
C MET A 287 2.13 -24.88 8.11
N LYS A 288 1.31 -24.83 9.15
CA LYS A 288 -0.06 -24.29 9.08
C LYS A 288 -0.14 -22.99 9.86
N GLN A 289 -0.99 -22.12 9.37
CA GLN A 289 -1.37 -20.90 10.07
C GLN A 289 -2.30 -21.25 11.24
N LYS A 290 -2.16 -20.57 12.36
CA LYS A 290 -3.14 -20.63 13.45
C LYS A 290 -4.43 -19.94 13.01
N GLU A 291 -5.56 -20.41 13.49
CA GLU A 291 -6.86 -19.78 13.28
C GLU A 291 -6.83 -18.32 13.74
N GLY A 292 -7.39 -17.41 12.95
CA GLY A 292 -7.37 -15.99 13.24
C GLY A 292 -6.16 -15.24 12.67
N TYR A 293 -5.25 -15.91 11.96
CA TYR A 293 -4.10 -15.27 11.32
C TYR A 293 -3.95 -15.71 9.87
N VAL A 294 -3.49 -14.79 9.02
CA VAL A 294 -3.11 -15.07 7.62
C VAL A 294 -1.70 -14.56 7.37
N THR A 295 -0.88 -15.40 6.75
CA THR A 295 0.53 -15.13 6.53
C THR A 295 0.87 -15.19 5.06
N GLU A 296 1.62 -14.21 4.58
CA GLU A 296 2.25 -14.21 3.25
C GLU A 296 3.74 -13.89 3.42
N ALA A 297 4.56 -14.50 2.59
CA ALA A 297 6.00 -14.32 2.66
C ALA A 297 6.63 -14.22 1.26
N ASP A 298 7.65 -13.40 1.14
CA ASP A 298 8.50 -13.32 -0.04
C ASP A 298 9.95 -13.11 0.40
N ASN A 299 10.83 -14.04 -0.02
CA ASN A 299 12.24 -14.09 0.39
C ASN A 299 12.38 -14.04 1.93
N ASN A 300 12.92 -12.94 2.45
CA ASN A 300 13.21 -12.78 3.88
C ASN A 300 12.18 -11.94 4.63
N VAL A 301 11.06 -11.57 3.99
CA VAL A 301 9.99 -10.79 4.62
C VAL A 301 8.76 -11.66 4.77
N THR A 302 8.24 -11.73 5.99
CA THR A 302 6.99 -12.42 6.31
C THR A 302 6.03 -11.43 6.94
N VAL A 303 4.83 -11.34 6.40
CA VAL A 303 3.75 -10.51 6.93
C VAL A 303 2.66 -11.42 7.47
N ILE A 304 2.19 -11.13 8.68
CA ILE A 304 1.16 -11.87 9.38
C ILE A 304 0.05 -10.89 9.75
N LEU A 305 -1.15 -11.15 9.28
CA LEU A 305 -2.31 -10.32 9.51
C LEU A 305 -3.20 -10.96 10.57
N ASP A 306 -3.52 -10.22 11.64
CA ASP A 306 -4.54 -10.61 12.62
C ASP A 306 -5.93 -10.39 11.99
N THR A 307 -6.65 -11.48 11.75
CA THR A 307 -7.97 -11.44 11.11
C THR A 307 -9.13 -11.47 12.12
N ASN A 308 -8.83 -11.41 13.43
CA ASN A 308 -9.83 -11.32 14.47
C ASN A 308 -10.40 -9.89 14.52
N LEU A 309 -11.64 -9.73 14.10
CA LEU A 309 -12.31 -8.43 14.05
C LEU A 309 -13.16 -8.23 15.30
N THR A 310 -12.94 -7.12 16.00
CA THR A 310 -13.84 -6.68 17.08
C THR A 310 -15.07 -5.97 16.49
N GLU A 311 -16.13 -5.82 17.27
CA GLU A 311 -17.32 -5.09 16.85
C GLU A 311 -17.00 -3.63 16.47
N GLU A 312 -16.05 -2.98 17.18
CA GLU A 312 -15.63 -1.61 16.89
C GLU A 312 -14.95 -1.54 15.50
N LEU A 313 -14.09 -2.51 15.17
CA LEU A 313 -13.45 -2.56 13.85
C LEU A 313 -14.46 -2.85 12.74
N ILE A 314 -15.46 -3.69 13.01
CA ILE A 314 -16.52 -3.98 12.07
C ILE A 314 -17.37 -2.71 11.84
N GLU A 315 -17.78 -2.00 12.88
CA GLU A 315 -18.53 -0.74 12.78
C GLU A 315 -17.72 0.32 11.98
N GLU A 316 -16.42 0.44 12.24
CA GLU A 316 -15.55 1.34 11.49
C GLU A 316 -15.46 0.94 10.00
N GLY A 317 -15.41 -0.36 9.71
CA GLY A 317 -15.48 -0.89 8.34
C GLY A 317 -16.78 -0.51 7.62
N PHE A 318 -17.92 -0.56 8.32
CA PHE A 318 -19.19 -0.05 7.79
C PHE A 318 -19.14 1.44 7.49
N MET A 319 -18.59 2.24 8.40
CA MET A 319 -18.40 3.69 8.21
C MET A 319 -17.62 3.99 6.92
N TYR A 320 -16.48 3.33 6.71
CA TYR A 320 -15.67 3.55 5.50
C TYR A 320 -16.37 3.08 4.21
N GLU A 321 -17.14 2.00 4.27
CA GLU A 321 -17.94 1.58 3.12
C GLU A 321 -19.04 2.59 2.79
N VAL A 322 -19.75 3.14 3.78
CA VAL A 322 -20.76 4.20 3.56
C VAL A 322 -20.11 5.44 2.93
N ILE A 323 -19.00 5.92 3.48
CA ILE A 323 -18.22 7.04 2.91
C ILE A 323 -17.89 6.77 1.44
N SER A 324 -17.41 5.58 1.13
CA SER A 324 -17.07 5.20 -0.25
C SER A 324 -18.30 5.20 -1.19
N LYS A 325 -19.46 4.73 -0.72
CA LYS A 325 -20.68 4.76 -1.53
C LYS A 325 -21.15 6.20 -1.79
N VAL A 326 -21.12 7.04 -0.76
CA VAL A 326 -21.46 8.47 -0.90
C VAL A 326 -20.51 9.16 -1.88
N GLN A 327 -19.18 8.94 -1.78
CA GLN A 327 -18.21 9.51 -2.71
C GLN A 327 -18.40 9.01 -4.16
N THR A 328 -18.76 7.72 -4.33
CA THR A 328 -19.12 7.19 -5.65
C THR A 328 -20.35 7.89 -6.22
N MET A 329 -21.38 8.10 -5.40
CA MET A 329 -22.60 8.79 -5.84
C MET A 329 -22.35 10.26 -6.18
N ARG A 330 -21.50 10.96 -5.41
CA ARG A 330 -21.06 12.34 -5.74
C ARG A 330 -20.43 12.40 -7.13
N LYS A 331 -19.51 11.47 -7.42
CA LYS A 331 -18.84 11.37 -8.73
C LYS A 331 -19.82 11.06 -9.85
N ASP A 332 -20.69 10.07 -9.65
CA ASP A 332 -21.72 9.66 -10.63
C ASP A 332 -22.70 10.79 -10.95
N SER A 333 -22.99 11.65 -9.97
CA SER A 333 -23.86 12.81 -10.10
C SER A 333 -23.17 14.05 -10.68
N GLY A 334 -21.86 13.97 -10.98
CA GLY A 334 -21.09 15.07 -11.52
C GLY A 334 -20.86 16.24 -10.56
N PHE A 335 -20.88 15.96 -9.23
CA PHE A 335 -20.62 17.01 -8.24
C PHE A 335 -19.15 17.40 -8.22
N GLU A 336 -18.88 18.68 -8.02
CA GLU A 336 -17.53 19.19 -7.83
C GLU A 336 -16.95 18.74 -6.49
N VAL A 337 -15.62 18.77 -6.36
CA VAL A 337 -14.93 18.31 -5.16
C VAL A 337 -15.36 19.06 -3.92
N MET A 338 -15.62 20.35 -4.04
CA MET A 338 -15.99 21.26 -2.94
C MET A 338 -17.50 21.41 -2.73
N ASP A 339 -18.34 20.71 -3.49
CA ASP A 339 -19.77 20.79 -3.34
C ASP A 339 -20.22 20.22 -1.99
N HIS A 340 -21.04 20.93 -1.28
CA HIS A 340 -21.71 20.48 -0.07
C HIS A 340 -22.95 19.65 -0.42
N ILE A 341 -23.26 18.65 0.38
CA ILE A 341 -24.33 17.71 0.09
C ILE A 341 -25.22 17.43 1.32
N LYS A 342 -26.42 16.95 1.03
CA LYS A 342 -27.30 16.27 1.97
C LYS A 342 -27.26 14.77 1.67
N VAL A 343 -27.09 13.95 2.72
CA VAL A 343 -27.04 12.48 2.60
C VAL A 343 -28.32 11.88 3.19
N TYR A 344 -28.87 10.89 2.52
CA TYR A 344 -30.07 10.16 2.95
C TYR A 344 -29.72 8.70 3.21
N ILE A 345 -30.08 8.17 4.37
CA ILE A 345 -29.87 6.77 4.78
C ILE A 345 -31.20 6.14 5.13
N ASN A 346 -31.58 5.08 4.43
CA ASN A 346 -32.89 4.43 4.63
C ASN A 346 -32.79 2.90 4.44
N GLY A 347 -33.72 2.16 5.05
CA GLY A 347 -33.93 0.73 4.79
C GLY A 347 -33.05 -0.22 5.58
N ASN A 348 -32.17 0.27 6.50
CA ASN A 348 -31.36 -0.60 7.36
C ASN A 348 -31.01 0.08 8.68
N ASP A 349 -31.50 -0.49 9.79
CA ASP A 349 -31.28 0.08 11.12
C ASP A 349 -29.85 -0.07 11.63
N ARG A 350 -29.16 -1.18 11.28
CA ARG A 350 -27.75 -1.40 11.66
C ARG A 350 -26.87 -0.34 11.05
N VAL A 351 -26.96 -0.14 9.73
CA VAL A 351 -26.20 0.87 9.01
C VAL A 351 -26.56 2.28 9.51
N ALA A 352 -27.83 2.58 9.71
CA ALA A 352 -28.26 3.87 10.25
C ALA A 352 -27.67 4.15 11.65
N ASN A 353 -27.61 3.16 12.51
CA ASN A 353 -27.04 3.31 13.85
C ASN A 353 -25.50 3.55 13.79
N VAL A 354 -24.77 2.84 12.93
CA VAL A 354 -23.35 3.07 12.72
C VAL A 354 -23.09 4.48 12.18
N VAL A 355 -23.91 4.93 11.20
CA VAL A 355 -23.80 6.28 10.65
C VAL A 355 -24.09 7.34 11.73
N LYS A 356 -25.11 7.16 12.57
CA LYS A 356 -25.42 8.08 13.69
C LYS A 356 -24.27 8.20 14.70
N LYS A 357 -23.67 7.07 15.09
CA LYS A 357 -22.51 7.07 16.00
C LYS A 357 -21.32 7.84 15.42
N ASN A 358 -21.13 7.81 14.10
CA ASN A 358 -19.98 8.35 13.40
C ASN A 358 -20.33 9.56 12.51
N GLU A 359 -21.48 10.22 12.77
CA GLU A 359 -22.06 11.24 11.90
C GLU A 359 -21.09 12.37 11.58
N ASN A 360 -20.41 12.90 12.60
CA ASN A 360 -19.44 13.98 12.41
C ASN A 360 -18.26 13.56 11.53
N ALA A 361 -17.70 12.36 11.74
CA ALA A 361 -16.58 11.86 10.96
C ALA A 361 -16.96 11.62 9.49
N ILE A 362 -18.16 11.10 9.26
CA ILE A 362 -18.72 10.88 7.91
C ILE A 362 -18.96 12.23 7.23
N SER A 363 -19.66 13.15 7.90
CA SER A 363 -20.01 14.47 7.36
C SER A 363 -18.80 15.26 6.89
N VAL A 364 -17.74 15.29 7.69
CA VAL A 364 -16.48 15.95 7.32
C VAL A 364 -15.85 15.32 6.08
N LYS A 365 -15.82 13.98 6.00
CA LYS A 365 -15.17 13.26 4.87
C LYS A 365 -15.94 13.34 3.57
N VAL A 366 -17.25 13.55 3.61
CA VAL A 366 -18.09 13.61 2.40
C VAL A 366 -18.63 15.01 2.11
N LEU A 367 -18.30 16.02 2.92
CA LEU A 367 -18.83 17.39 2.88
C LEU A 367 -20.36 17.39 2.98
N ALA A 368 -20.90 16.62 3.94
CA ALA A 368 -22.32 16.59 4.21
C ALA A 368 -22.69 17.64 5.26
N ASP A 369 -23.62 18.55 4.93
CA ASP A 369 -24.17 19.51 5.88
C ASP A 369 -25.26 18.87 6.73
N GLU A 370 -25.93 17.84 6.24
CA GLU A 370 -26.99 17.12 6.93
C GLU A 370 -27.02 15.65 6.50
N ILE A 371 -27.30 14.75 7.46
CA ILE A 371 -27.62 13.34 7.21
C ILE A 371 -29.08 13.07 7.67
N VAL A 372 -29.91 12.64 6.73
CA VAL A 372 -31.34 12.38 6.97
C VAL A 372 -31.56 10.88 7.05
N TYR A 373 -32.27 10.45 8.07
CA TYR A 373 -32.58 9.04 8.31
C TYR A 373 -34.03 8.71 8.03
N GLY A 374 -34.31 7.53 7.49
CA GLY A 374 -35.64 7.03 7.22
C GLY A 374 -36.36 7.72 6.06
N ALA A 375 -35.67 8.53 5.28
CA ALA A 375 -36.15 9.18 4.08
C ALA A 375 -35.28 8.86 2.88
N SER A 376 -35.72 9.20 1.68
CA SER A 376 -34.99 9.00 0.43
C SER A 376 -35.12 10.26 -0.43
N CYS A 377 -34.25 10.42 -1.40
CA CYS A 377 -34.28 11.49 -2.40
C CYS A 377 -34.28 10.92 -3.81
N ASP A 378 -34.50 11.78 -4.80
CA ASP A 378 -34.38 11.41 -6.20
C ASP A 378 -32.89 10.99 -6.48
N GLY A 379 -32.73 9.88 -7.20
CA GLY A 379 -31.40 9.32 -7.50
C GLY A 379 -30.79 8.46 -6.39
N ALA A 380 -31.53 8.17 -5.29
CA ALA A 380 -31.08 7.22 -4.28
C ALA A 380 -30.90 5.81 -4.89
N LYS A 381 -29.84 5.12 -4.45
CA LYS A 381 -29.47 3.80 -4.92
C LYS A 381 -29.44 2.80 -3.77
N ASN A 382 -29.77 1.54 -4.07
CA ASN A 382 -29.58 0.44 -3.13
C ASN A 382 -28.12 -0.05 -3.21
N TRP A 383 -27.52 -0.19 -2.05
CA TRP A 383 -26.15 -0.64 -1.89
C TRP A 383 -26.06 -1.80 -0.92
N ASN A 384 -25.21 -2.75 -1.21
CA ASN A 384 -24.77 -3.72 -0.22
C ASN A 384 -23.52 -3.17 0.51
N VAL A 385 -23.65 -2.94 1.81
CA VAL A 385 -22.59 -2.44 2.69
C VAL A 385 -22.25 -3.57 3.65
N ASN A 386 -21.16 -4.27 3.37
CA ASN A 386 -20.66 -5.41 4.18
C ASN A 386 -21.72 -6.47 4.52
N GLY A 387 -22.55 -6.82 3.54
CA GLY A 387 -23.63 -7.82 3.70
C GLY A 387 -24.99 -7.23 4.08
N GLU A 388 -25.07 -5.96 4.41
CA GLU A 388 -26.30 -5.25 4.75
C GLU A 388 -26.80 -4.43 3.56
N ASP A 389 -28.04 -4.62 3.17
CA ASP A 389 -28.66 -3.84 2.10
C ASP A 389 -29.23 -2.53 2.67
N VAL A 390 -28.86 -1.41 2.07
CA VAL A 390 -29.24 -0.07 2.51
C VAL A 390 -29.46 0.84 1.31
N THR A 391 -30.43 1.73 1.39
CA THR A 391 -30.67 2.79 0.41
C THR A 391 -29.93 4.05 0.82
N ILE A 392 -29.00 4.51 -0.05
CA ILE A 392 -28.25 5.76 0.15
C ILE A 392 -28.61 6.73 -0.97
N GLY A 393 -28.85 7.99 -0.60
CA GLY A 393 -29.10 9.09 -1.52
C GLY A 393 -28.17 10.27 -1.23
N VAL A 394 -27.84 11.04 -2.28
CA VAL A 394 -27.07 12.28 -2.17
C VAL A 394 -27.74 13.39 -2.97
N GLN A 395 -27.79 14.58 -2.40
CA GLN A 395 -28.36 15.75 -3.04
C GLN A 395 -27.43 16.94 -2.81
N LYS A 396 -27.09 17.66 -3.89
CA LYS A 396 -26.32 18.91 -3.80
C LYS A 396 -27.16 19.99 -3.10
N GLN A 397 -26.51 20.73 -2.22
CA GLN A 397 -27.10 21.90 -1.55
C GLN A 397 -26.85 23.18 -2.31
#